data_236a903d43a68c7a47b995f8221fa070
#
_entry.id   236a903d43a68c7a47b995f8221fa070
#
_cell.length_a   1.000
_cell.length_b   1.000
_cell.length_c   1.000
_cell.angle_alpha   90.00
_cell.angle_beta   90.00
_cell.angle_gamma   90.00
#
_symmetry.space_group_name_H-M   'P 1'
#
loop_
_entity.id
_entity.type
_entity.pdbx_description
1 polymer ?
#
loop_
_entity_poly.entity_id
_entity_poly.type
_entity_poly.pdbx_seq_one_letter_code
_entity_poly.pdbx_strand_id
1 'polypeptide(L)'
;QSIASINEILTANDEGPAPLMPFLEKLKNQFLLLYGAEYPIDLKLSGDDLTVSQDQATDVALVVNELVSNAYKHAFKGRENGEIRVILKNGERYASVTVQDNGTGTEEIRNEGNFGMMLVQMTVKDKLKGKVYVESGENGTSVPFDFLIDKSTETGI
;
A
#
# COMPACT_ATOMS: atom_id res chain seq x y z
N GLN A 1 -14.14 -6.70 2.64
CA GLN A 1 -14.17 -6.46 1.26
C GLN A 1 -12.81 -6.34 0.64
N SER A 2 -12.03 -5.35 1.08
CA SER A 2 -10.69 -5.17 0.54
C SER A 2 -9.84 -6.39 0.77
N ILE A 3 -9.97 -6.98 1.94
CA ILE A 3 -9.19 -8.16 2.28
C ILE A 3 -9.56 -9.35 1.40
N ALA A 4 -10.84 -9.45 1.07
CA ALA A 4 -11.28 -10.52 0.18
C ALA A 4 -10.68 -10.37 -1.20
N SER A 5 -10.59 -9.13 -1.71
CA SER A 5 -9.98 -8.88 -3.00
C SER A 5 -8.51 -9.25 -3.01
N ILE A 6 -7.81 -8.95 -1.93
CA ILE A 6 -6.41 -9.31 -1.81
C ILE A 6 -6.26 -10.82 -1.82
N ASN A 7 -7.12 -11.52 -1.10
CA ASN A 7 -7.07 -12.97 -1.08
C ASN A 7 -7.26 -13.57 -2.47
N GLU A 8 -8.16 -12.98 -3.26
CA GLU A 8 -8.38 -13.45 -4.62
C GLU A 8 -7.13 -13.27 -5.47
N ILE A 9 -6.46 -12.14 -5.31
CA ILE A 9 -5.23 -11.89 -6.05
C ILE A 9 -4.17 -12.90 -5.67
N LEU A 10 -4.07 -13.17 -4.38
CA LEU A 10 -3.03 -14.06 -3.87
C LEU A 10 -3.27 -15.51 -4.23
N THR A 11 -4.51 -15.96 -4.18
CA THR A 11 -4.81 -17.34 -4.49
C THR A 11 -4.66 -17.64 -5.97
N ALA A 12 -4.65 -16.62 -6.81
CA ALA A 12 -4.43 -16.83 -8.22
C ALA A 12 -2.98 -17.18 -8.51
N ASN A 13 -2.09 -16.86 -7.59
CA ASN A 13 -0.67 -17.16 -7.70
C ASN A 13 -0.35 -18.30 -6.77
N ASP A 14 0.31 -19.30 -7.29
CA ASP A 14 0.70 -20.41 -6.45
C ASP A 14 1.81 -20.00 -5.53
N GLU A 15 2.51 -20.96 -5.04
CA GLU A 15 3.62 -20.74 -4.17
C GLU A 15 4.80 -20.21 -4.93
N GLY A 16 5.78 -19.76 -4.19
CA GLY A 16 7.01 -19.30 -4.76
C GLY A 16 7.15 -17.81 -4.66
N PRO A 17 8.23 -17.29 -5.23
CA PRO A 17 8.49 -15.85 -5.16
C PRO A 17 7.41 -15.05 -5.86
N ALA A 18 7.13 -13.87 -5.33
CA ALA A 18 6.09 -13.00 -5.86
C ALA A 18 6.72 -11.68 -6.32
N PRO A 19 6.68 -11.38 -7.62
CA PRO A 19 7.10 -10.06 -8.07
C PRO A 19 6.08 -9.04 -7.57
N LEU A 20 6.57 -8.05 -6.85
CA LEU A 20 5.69 -7.16 -6.11
C LEU A 20 4.94 -6.18 -7.00
N MET A 21 5.60 -5.66 -8.04
CA MET A 21 4.96 -4.67 -8.89
C MET A 21 3.70 -5.21 -9.59
N PRO A 22 3.72 -6.40 -10.20
CA PRO A 22 2.49 -6.95 -10.79
C PRO A 22 1.39 -7.17 -9.76
N PHE A 23 1.76 -7.51 -8.54
CA PHE A 23 0.80 -7.66 -7.44
C PHE A 23 0.09 -6.34 -7.18
N LEU A 24 0.87 -5.27 -7.08
CA LEU A 24 0.32 -3.95 -6.82
C LEU A 24 -0.49 -3.43 -8.02
N GLU A 25 -0.12 -3.83 -9.24
CA GLU A 25 -0.91 -3.48 -10.40
C GLU A 25 -2.32 -4.09 -10.32
N LYS A 26 -2.40 -5.33 -9.89
CA LYS A 26 -3.72 -5.96 -9.73
C LYS A 26 -4.52 -5.25 -8.66
N LEU A 27 -3.87 -4.87 -7.58
CA LEU A 27 -4.54 -4.13 -6.51
C LEU A 27 -5.04 -2.79 -7.02
N LYS A 28 -4.22 -2.10 -7.80
CA LYS A 28 -4.62 -0.84 -8.41
C LYS A 28 -5.88 -1.01 -9.26
N ASN A 29 -5.91 -2.05 -10.09
CA ASN A 29 -7.06 -2.28 -10.94
C ASN A 29 -8.32 -2.55 -10.12
N GLN A 30 -8.19 -3.23 -8.99
CA GLN A 30 -9.32 -3.45 -8.11
C GLN A 30 -9.85 -2.12 -7.56
N PHE A 31 -8.96 -1.23 -7.17
CA PHE A 31 -9.39 0.07 -6.67
C PHE A 31 -10.11 0.87 -7.74
N LEU A 32 -9.62 0.82 -8.98
CA LEU A 32 -10.25 1.54 -10.07
C LEU A 32 -11.66 1.01 -10.34
N LEU A 33 -11.86 -0.30 -10.19
CA LEU A 33 -13.20 -0.86 -10.34
C LEU A 33 -14.12 -0.44 -9.20
N LEU A 34 -13.61 -0.37 -7.99
CA LEU A 34 -14.42 -0.05 -6.83
C LEU A 34 -14.73 1.44 -6.71
N TYR A 35 -13.78 2.29 -7.02
CA TYR A 35 -13.90 3.72 -6.74
C TYR A 35 -13.84 4.59 -7.97
N GLY A 36 -13.39 4.07 -9.10
CA GLY A 36 -13.11 4.90 -10.27
C GLY A 36 -14.31 5.64 -10.82
N ALA A 37 -15.49 5.06 -10.68
CA ALA A 37 -16.70 5.69 -11.21
C ALA A 37 -17.20 6.83 -10.32
N GLU A 38 -16.94 6.76 -9.03
CA GLU A 38 -17.45 7.73 -8.07
C GLU A 38 -16.47 8.84 -7.76
N TYR A 39 -15.19 8.54 -7.85
CA TYR A 39 -14.15 9.47 -7.42
C TYR A 39 -13.21 9.73 -8.58
N PRO A 40 -13.19 10.96 -9.11
CA PRO A 40 -12.26 11.31 -10.20
C PRO A 40 -10.86 11.53 -9.65
N ILE A 41 -10.26 10.46 -9.16
CA ILE A 41 -8.95 10.50 -8.54
C ILE A 41 -8.06 9.55 -9.31
N ASP A 42 -6.91 10.04 -9.75
CA ASP A 42 -5.92 9.23 -10.43
C ASP A 42 -5.16 8.38 -9.41
N LEU A 43 -5.02 7.12 -9.70
CA LEU A 43 -4.21 6.24 -8.88
C LEU A 43 -3.03 5.78 -9.72
N LYS A 44 -1.83 6.18 -9.33
CA LYS A 44 -0.62 5.91 -10.09
C LYS A 44 0.32 5.01 -9.30
N LEU A 45 0.93 4.10 -10.01
CA LEU A 45 1.88 3.15 -9.44
C LEU A 45 3.18 3.29 -10.19
N SER A 46 4.28 3.43 -9.47
CA SER A 46 5.58 3.62 -10.11
C SER A 46 6.69 3.12 -9.22
N GLY A 47 7.90 3.13 -9.74
CA GLY A 47 9.09 2.79 -8.99
C GLY A 47 9.74 1.53 -9.48
N ASP A 48 10.49 0.91 -8.57
CA ASP A 48 11.27 -0.28 -8.87
C ASP A 48 10.43 -1.52 -8.67
N ASP A 49 10.86 -2.60 -9.30
CA ASP A 49 10.24 -3.90 -9.02
C ASP A 49 11.19 -4.71 -8.16
N LEU A 50 10.63 -5.63 -7.40
CA LEU A 50 11.44 -6.60 -6.66
C LEU A 50 10.56 -7.81 -6.37
N THR A 51 11.23 -8.92 -6.10
CA THR A 51 10.55 -10.18 -5.83
C THR A 51 10.71 -10.49 -4.35
N VAL A 52 9.61 -10.84 -3.72
CA VAL A 52 9.58 -11.16 -2.29
C VAL A 52 8.84 -12.48 -2.11
N SER A 53 8.75 -12.95 -0.88
CA SER A 53 7.98 -14.16 -0.59
C SER A 53 6.49 -13.85 -0.73
N GLN A 54 5.69 -14.90 -0.88
CA GLN A 54 4.25 -14.75 -0.95
C GLN A 54 3.70 -14.09 0.32
N ASP A 55 4.21 -14.52 1.48
CA ASP A 55 3.76 -13.94 2.74
C ASP A 55 4.07 -12.45 2.79
N GLN A 56 5.24 -12.07 2.36
CA GLN A 56 5.62 -10.66 2.39
C GLN A 56 4.80 -9.84 1.41
N ALA A 57 4.54 -10.40 0.22
CA ALA A 57 3.70 -9.72 -0.75
C ALA A 57 2.29 -9.50 -0.20
N THR A 58 1.77 -10.50 0.51
CA THR A 58 0.46 -10.37 1.15
C THR A 58 0.45 -9.22 2.15
N ASP A 59 1.46 -9.17 2.99
CA ASP A 59 1.51 -8.15 4.02
C ASP A 59 1.67 -6.75 3.43
N VAL A 60 2.50 -6.61 2.40
CA VAL A 60 2.67 -5.33 1.73
C VAL A 60 1.36 -4.90 1.08
N ALA A 61 0.68 -5.84 0.40
CA ALA A 61 -0.58 -5.54 -0.25
C ALA A 61 -1.63 -5.10 0.76
N LEU A 62 -1.66 -5.74 1.92
CA LEU A 62 -2.61 -5.38 2.97
C LEU A 62 -2.38 -3.94 3.43
N VAL A 63 -1.12 -3.57 3.65
CA VAL A 63 -0.79 -2.21 4.09
C VAL A 63 -1.16 -1.20 3.02
N VAL A 64 -0.76 -1.46 1.76
CA VAL A 64 -1.09 -0.55 0.66
C VAL A 64 -2.59 -0.40 0.52
N ASN A 65 -3.32 -1.51 0.64
CA ASN A 65 -4.77 -1.47 0.54
C ASN A 65 -5.38 -0.54 1.58
N GLU A 66 -4.92 -0.62 2.82
CA GLU A 66 -5.45 0.24 3.86
C GLU A 66 -5.10 1.71 3.63
N LEU A 67 -3.86 1.97 3.22
CA LEU A 67 -3.43 3.34 3.01
C LEU A 67 -4.13 3.99 1.82
N VAL A 68 -4.27 3.26 0.71
CA VAL A 68 -4.96 3.79 -0.47
C VAL A 68 -6.45 3.99 -0.16
N SER A 69 -7.04 3.04 0.53
CA SER A 69 -8.43 3.13 0.92
C SER A 69 -8.68 4.37 1.79
N ASN A 70 -7.78 4.62 2.74
CA ASN A 70 -7.89 5.81 3.58
C ASN A 70 -7.78 7.08 2.76
N ALA A 71 -6.90 7.10 1.77
CA ALA A 71 -6.76 8.27 0.93
C ALA A 71 -8.05 8.55 0.15
N TYR A 72 -8.66 7.50 -0.42
CA TYR A 72 -9.93 7.68 -1.12
C TYR A 72 -11.02 8.20 -0.19
N LYS A 73 -11.06 7.71 1.03
CA LYS A 73 -12.13 8.07 1.96
C LYS A 73 -11.97 9.43 2.58
N HIS A 74 -10.74 9.87 2.81
CA HIS A 74 -10.52 11.02 3.67
C HIS A 74 -9.74 12.16 3.05
N ALA A 75 -8.88 11.89 2.08
CA ALA A 75 -7.95 12.90 1.62
C ALA A 75 -8.58 13.98 0.73
N PHE A 76 -9.68 13.64 0.07
CA PHE A 76 -10.21 14.52 -0.97
C PHE A 76 -11.58 15.10 -0.65
N LYS A 77 -11.90 15.19 0.63
CA LYS A 77 -13.15 15.78 1.04
C LYS A 77 -13.21 17.23 0.55
N GLY A 78 -14.29 17.56 -0.12
CA GLY A 78 -14.45 18.89 -0.66
C GLY A 78 -13.68 19.15 -1.94
N ARG A 79 -13.04 18.13 -2.48
CA ARG A 79 -12.26 18.24 -3.71
C ARG A 79 -12.98 17.54 -4.84
N GLU A 80 -12.81 18.06 -6.05
CA GLU A 80 -13.42 17.44 -7.22
C GLU A 80 -12.51 16.42 -7.87
N ASN A 81 -11.21 16.54 -7.65
CA ASN A 81 -10.28 15.60 -8.24
C ASN A 81 -9.04 15.48 -7.35
N GLY A 82 -8.17 14.57 -7.70
CA GLY A 82 -6.95 14.37 -6.94
C GLY A 82 -6.13 13.26 -7.52
N GLU A 83 -5.04 12.97 -6.83
CA GLU A 83 -4.09 11.97 -7.27
C GLU A 83 -3.55 11.20 -6.06
N ILE A 84 -3.48 9.89 -6.20
CA ILE A 84 -2.84 9.02 -5.21
C ILE A 84 -1.69 8.33 -5.93
N ARG A 85 -0.53 8.32 -5.32
CA ARG A 85 0.65 7.66 -5.87
C ARG A 85 1.13 6.58 -4.93
N VAL A 86 1.45 5.43 -5.50
CA VAL A 86 2.08 4.33 -4.77
C VAL A 86 3.44 4.13 -5.42
N ILE A 87 4.48 4.35 -4.63
CA ILE A 87 5.85 4.37 -5.15
C ILE A 87 6.67 3.30 -4.44
N LEU A 88 7.21 2.38 -5.22
CA LEU A 88 7.97 1.25 -4.71
C LEU A 88 9.45 1.50 -4.96
N LYS A 89 10.26 1.36 -3.91
CA LYS A 89 11.69 1.58 -3.99
C LYS A 89 12.45 0.38 -3.46
N ASN A 90 13.32 -0.18 -4.30
CA ASN A 90 14.14 -1.31 -3.90
C ASN A 90 15.35 -0.81 -3.11
N GLY A 91 15.97 -1.69 -2.35
CA GLY A 91 17.17 -1.40 -1.60
C GLY A 91 17.91 -2.69 -1.32
N GLU A 92 19.02 -2.60 -0.60
CA GLU A 92 19.82 -3.79 -0.36
C GLU A 92 19.19 -4.72 0.66
N ARG A 93 18.81 -4.19 1.80
CA ARG A 93 18.18 -5.00 2.86
C ARG A 93 16.74 -4.61 3.08
N TYR A 94 16.44 -3.34 2.90
CA TYR A 94 15.11 -2.81 3.09
C TYR A 94 14.59 -2.22 1.79
N ALA A 95 13.35 -2.46 1.51
CA ALA A 95 12.65 -1.77 0.45
C ALA A 95 11.62 -0.86 1.09
N SER A 96 11.06 0.06 0.32
CA SER A 96 10.05 0.94 0.86
C SER A 96 8.92 1.13 -0.13
N VAL A 97 7.74 1.41 0.41
CA VAL A 97 6.58 1.79 -0.37
C VAL A 97 6.05 3.08 0.23
N THR A 98 5.75 4.04 -0.61
CA THR A 98 5.15 5.29 -0.17
C THR A 98 3.78 5.41 -0.80
N VAL A 99 2.76 5.65 0.02
CA VAL A 99 1.43 5.98 -0.47
C VAL A 99 1.22 7.45 -0.20
N GLN A 100 1.05 8.21 -1.26
CA GLN A 100 1.07 9.65 -1.22
C GLN A 100 -0.16 10.20 -1.93
N ASP A 101 -0.80 11.21 -1.35
CA ASP A 101 -1.92 11.88 -2.01
C ASP A 101 -1.70 13.38 -1.99
N ASN A 102 -2.39 14.06 -2.90
CA ASN A 102 -2.33 15.51 -2.96
C ASN A 102 -3.62 16.14 -2.45
N GLY A 103 -4.22 15.51 -1.46
CA GLY A 103 -5.46 15.99 -0.87
C GLY A 103 -5.22 17.10 0.13
N THR A 104 -6.18 17.25 1.02
CA THR A 104 -6.16 18.35 1.99
C THR A 104 -5.38 18.03 3.24
N GLY A 105 -4.86 16.82 3.35
CA GLY A 105 -4.28 16.37 4.59
C GLY A 105 -5.39 15.93 5.54
N THR A 106 -5.04 15.14 6.52
CA THR A 106 -6.04 14.69 7.45
C THR A 106 -5.41 14.30 8.77
N GLU A 107 -6.09 14.67 9.83
CA GLU A 107 -5.71 14.25 11.17
C GLU A 107 -6.22 12.86 11.47
N GLU A 108 -7.18 12.38 10.70
CA GLU A 108 -7.81 11.10 10.98
C GLU A 108 -6.83 9.95 10.86
N ILE A 109 -5.88 10.06 9.93
CA ILE A 109 -4.89 9.01 9.75
C ILE A 109 -3.99 8.90 10.98
N ARG A 110 -3.77 10.03 11.67
CA ARG A 110 -2.93 10.05 12.85
C ARG A 110 -3.65 9.63 14.11
N ASN A 111 -4.97 9.61 14.06
CA ASN A 111 -5.76 9.29 15.24
C ASN A 111 -5.62 7.82 15.58
N GLU A 112 -5.41 7.58 16.85
CA GLU A 112 -5.20 6.24 17.33
C GLU A 112 -6.45 5.40 17.31
N GLY A 113 -7.60 6.03 17.21
CA GLY A 113 -8.85 5.30 17.10
C GLY A 113 -9.08 4.67 15.75
N ASN A 114 -8.25 4.95 14.77
CA ASN A 114 -8.41 4.43 13.44
C ASN A 114 -7.92 2.99 13.38
N PHE A 115 -8.86 2.06 13.21
CA PHE A 115 -8.52 0.63 13.19
C PHE A 115 -7.62 0.28 12.01
N GLY A 116 -7.87 0.87 10.84
CA GLY A 116 -7.05 0.60 9.68
C GLY A 116 -5.60 1.00 9.87
N MET A 117 -5.38 2.17 10.47
CA MET A 117 -4.02 2.62 10.72
C MET A 117 -3.33 1.76 11.77
N MET A 118 -4.09 1.30 12.75
CA MET A 118 -3.58 0.36 13.74
C MET A 118 -3.10 -0.91 13.07
N LEU A 119 -3.91 -1.43 12.14
CA LEU A 119 -3.55 -2.63 11.40
C LEU A 119 -2.28 -2.41 10.59
N VAL A 120 -2.16 -1.23 9.96
CA VAL A 120 -0.95 -0.89 9.20
C VAL A 120 0.28 -0.92 10.10
N GLN A 121 0.19 -0.25 11.24
CA GLN A 121 1.33 -0.17 12.15
C GLN A 121 1.75 -1.53 12.67
N MET A 122 0.78 -2.35 13.03
CA MET A 122 1.09 -3.70 13.52
C MET A 122 1.71 -4.57 12.43
N THR A 123 1.16 -4.52 11.23
CA THR A 123 1.65 -5.33 10.14
C THR A 123 3.07 -4.94 9.77
N VAL A 124 3.32 -3.64 9.65
CA VAL A 124 4.66 -3.17 9.28
C VAL A 124 5.67 -3.52 10.36
N LYS A 125 5.31 -3.32 11.61
CA LYS A 125 6.25 -3.58 12.69
C LYS A 125 6.48 -5.07 12.92
N ASP A 126 5.41 -5.84 13.03
CA ASP A 126 5.51 -7.23 13.49
C ASP A 126 5.79 -8.21 12.37
N LYS A 127 5.26 -7.97 11.18
CA LYS A 127 5.40 -8.91 10.08
C LYS A 127 6.43 -8.47 9.06
N LEU A 128 6.44 -7.20 8.71
CA LEU A 128 7.36 -6.68 7.72
C LEU A 128 8.68 -6.24 8.32
N LYS A 129 8.76 -6.13 9.64
CA LYS A 129 9.97 -5.77 10.37
C LYS A 129 10.51 -4.42 9.95
N GLY A 130 9.60 -3.49 9.66
CA GLY A 130 9.96 -2.17 9.23
C GLY A 130 9.30 -1.10 10.07
N LYS A 131 9.23 0.09 9.51
CA LYS A 131 8.66 1.26 10.17
C LYS A 131 7.74 1.98 9.22
N VAL A 132 6.76 2.66 9.79
CA VAL A 132 5.82 3.45 9.01
C VAL A 132 5.78 4.86 9.59
N TYR A 133 5.73 5.83 8.70
CA TYR A 133 5.69 7.24 9.08
C TYR A 133 4.49 7.90 8.42
N VAL A 134 3.92 8.92 9.07
CA VAL A 134 2.80 9.66 8.50
C VAL A 134 3.21 11.14 8.47
N GLU A 135 3.18 11.71 7.29
CA GLU A 135 3.45 13.12 7.09
C GLU A 135 2.25 13.74 6.40
N SER A 136 1.58 14.66 7.07
CA SER A 136 0.37 15.26 6.55
C SER A 136 0.40 16.77 6.70
N GLY A 137 -0.11 17.47 5.69
CA GLY A 137 -0.15 18.92 5.69
C GLY A 137 -1.15 19.41 4.66
N GLU A 138 -1.11 20.71 4.38
CA GLU A 138 -2.08 21.28 3.46
C GLU A 138 -1.92 20.77 2.03
N ASN A 139 -0.76 20.21 1.69
CA ASN A 139 -0.52 19.73 0.35
C ASN A 139 -0.76 18.24 0.20
N GLY A 140 -1.26 17.60 1.22
CA GLY A 140 -1.60 16.19 1.16
C GLY A 140 -0.96 15.39 2.25
N THR A 141 -1.02 14.07 2.09
CA THR A 141 -0.49 13.13 3.08
C THR A 141 0.46 12.16 2.37
N SER A 142 1.56 11.86 3.04
CA SER A 142 2.52 10.88 2.57
C SER A 142 2.75 9.88 3.69
N VAL A 143 2.61 8.59 3.36
CA VAL A 143 2.80 7.53 4.34
C VAL A 143 3.83 6.55 3.77
N PRO A 144 5.10 6.78 4.04
CA PRO A 144 6.12 5.82 3.65
C PRO A 144 6.25 4.73 4.71
N PHE A 145 6.43 3.50 4.25
CA PHE A 145 6.81 2.42 5.15
C PHE A 145 7.89 1.60 4.50
N ASP A 146 8.78 1.05 5.32
CA ASP A 146 9.81 0.18 4.79
C ASP A 146 9.60 -1.24 5.32
N PHE A 147 10.30 -2.17 4.73
CA PHE A 147 10.21 -3.56 5.15
C PHE A 147 11.52 -4.27 4.84
N LEU A 148 11.82 -5.25 5.67
CA LEU A 148 13.01 -6.05 5.51
C LEU A 148 12.76 -7.06 4.38
N ILE A 149 13.58 -7.01 3.35
CA ILE A 149 13.37 -7.86 2.19
C ILE A 149 13.60 -9.32 2.55
N ASP A 150 12.59 -10.14 2.29
CA ASP A 150 12.67 -11.55 2.54
C ASP A 150 13.28 -12.24 1.32
N LYS A 151 14.50 -12.65 1.42
CA LYS A 151 15.21 -13.27 0.32
C LYS A 151 15.32 -14.79 0.45
N SER A 152 14.66 -15.35 1.44
CA SER A 152 14.75 -16.78 1.65
C SER A 152 14.21 -17.56 0.45
N THR A 153 13.25 -17.00 -0.25
CA THR A 153 12.69 -17.68 -1.41
C THR A 153 13.58 -17.61 -2.64
N GLU A 154 14.52 -16.68 -2.66
CA GLU A 154 15.44 -16.56 -3.78
C GLU A 154 16.49 -17.62 -3.73
N THR A 155 16.85 -18.01 -2.54
CA THR A 155 17.86 -19.01 -2.35
C THR A 155 17.28 -20.39 -2.31
N GLY A 156 16.05 -20.53 -2.49
CA GLY A 156 15.35 -21.80 -2.42
C GLY A 156 16.07 -22.91 -3.15
N ILE A 157 17.26 -22.80 -3.27
CA ILE A 157 18.17 -23.77 -3.78
C ILE A 157 18.49 -24.86 -2.78
#